data_8408216b8f3abac8cb80ed875b9425c8
#
_entry.id   8408216b8f3abac8cb80ed875b9425c8
#
_cell.length_a   1.000
_cell.length_b   1.000
_cell.length_c   1.000
_cell.angle_alpha   90.00
_cell.angle_beta   90.00
_cell.angle_gamma   90.00
#
_symmetry.space_group_name_H-M   'P 1'
#
loop_
_entity.id
_entity.type
_entity.pdbx_description
1 polymer ?
#
loop_
_entity_poly.entity_id
_entity_poly.type
_entity_poly.pdbx_seq_one_letter_code
_entity_poly.pdbx_strand_id
1 'polypeptide(L)'
;IAIAIGGGYAWVTGKKVAMTDMPQMIAMYNGMGGGAAATIAAVELLKAQGEVASGAPTGDRLNALGLEALNTHPETIAQAMGTDVAILAIIGAIIGTIAFSGSIIAWAKLDGRLNSNKLLPQQQQVNLVLAVLLVIVAVSVFNTDSLMPIVVFFLLALVLGVFITVPVGGADMPVVVSMLNSYSGWAAAGIGFSLNNSMLIIAGSLVGSS
;
A
#
# COMPACT_ATOMS: atom_id res chain seq x y z
N ILE A 1 -10.03 19.21 -12.54
CA ILE A 1 -8.93 20.07 -12.05
C ILE A 1 -7.70 19.22 -11.77
N ALA A 2 -7.75 18.17 -10.91
CA ALA A 2 -6.61 17.32 -10.54
C ALA A 2 -5.91 16.68 -11.76
N ILE A 3 -6.68 16.15 -12.72
CA ILE A 3 -6.17 15.55 -13.97
C ILE A 3 -5.44 16.59 -14.81
N ALA A 4 -5.96 17.82 -14.91
CA ALA A 4 -5.35 18.89 -15.69
C ALA A 4 -4.02 19.35 -15.08
N ILE A 5 -3.97 19.49 -13.74
CA ILE A 5 -2.75 19.89 -13.02
C ILE A 5 -1.72 18.76 -13.08
N GLY A 6 -2.10 17.53 -12.73
CA GLY A 6 -1.20 16.38 -12.71
C GLY A 6 -0.71 16.02 -14.12
N GLY A 7 -1.60 16.01 -15.10
CA GLY A 7 -1.24 15.74 -16.49
C GLY A 7 -0.36 16.84 -17.11
N GLY A 8 -0.64 18.11 -16.81
CA GLY A 8 0.20 19.23 -17.25
C GLY A 8 1.60 19.18 -16.63
N TYR A 9 1.70 18.91 -15.34
CA TYR A 9 2.98 18.75 -14.65
C TYR A 9 3.77 17.56 -15.23
N ALA A 10 3.14 16.39 -15.37
CA ALA A 10 3.76 15.20 -15.92
C ALA A 10 4.24 15.41 -17.37
N TRP A 11 3.46 16.11 -18.21
CA TRP A 11 3.84 16.45 -19.57
C TRP A 11 5.09 17.33 -19.64
N VAL A 12 5.14 18.39 -18.82
CA VAL A 12 6.29 19.31 -18.79
C VAL A 12 7.53 18.60 -18.26
N THR A 13 7.39 17.83 -17.19
CA THR A 13 8.50 17.10 -16.56
C THR A 13 9.02 16.01 -17.50
N GLY A 14 8.12 15.21 -18.09
CA GLY A 14 8.49 14.12 -19.00
C GLY A 14 9.25 14.58 -20.25
N LYS A 15 8.95 15.79 -20.76
CA LYS A 15 9.71 16.36 -21.90
C LYS A 15 11.09 16.87 -21.54
N LYS A 16 11.34 17.21 -20.28
CA LYS A 16 12.62 17.80 -19.80
C LYS A 16 13.58 16.77 -19.23
N VAL A 17 13.12 15.58 -18.93
CA VAL A 17 13.93 14.52 -18.32
C VAL A 17 14.91 13.96 -19.33
N ALA A 18 16.20 13.89 -18.95
CA ALA A 18 17.22 13.21 -19.74
C ALA A 18 16.96 11.69 -19.72
N MET A 19 17.39 10.99 -20.77
CA MET A 19 17.25 9.53 -20.86
C MET A 19 17.95 8.80 -19.71
N THR A 20 19.02 9.39 -19.18
CA THR A 20 19.77 8.89 -18.01
C THR A 20 18.96 8.96 -16.71
N ASP A 21 18.03 9.91 -16.60
CA ASP A 21 17.26 10.18 -15.39
C ASP A 21 15.88 9.50 -15.41
N MET A 22 15.53 8.85 -16.53
CA MET A 22 14.29 8.10 -16.69
C MET A 22 14.04 7.07 -15.58
N PRO A 23 15.01 6.21 -15.18
CA PRO A 23 14.80 5.23 -14.12
C PRO A 23 14.45 5.86 -12.78
N GLN A 24 15.05 7.01 -12.47
CA GLN A 24 14.75 7.77 -11.23
C GLN A 24 13.31 8.29 -11.23
N MET A 25 12.88 8.85 -12.36
CA MET A 25 11.52 9.37 -12.52
C MET A 25 10.48 8.24 -12.41
N ILE A 26 10.74 7.10 -13.04
CA ILE A 26 9.87 5.91 -12.97
C ILE A 26 9.76 5.44 -11.52
N ALA A 27 10.88 5.36 -10.78
CA ALA A 27 10.88 4.97 -9.37
C ALA A 27 10.03 5.93 -8.53
N MET A 28 10.14 7.23 -8.74
CA MET A 28 9.38 8.25 -8.02
C MET A 28 7.86 8.11 -8.30
N TYR A 29 7.46 8.00 -9.55
CA TYR A 29 6.04 7.85 -9.92
C TYR A 29 5.45 6.55 -9.42
N ASN A 30 6.21 5.45 -9.46
CA ASN A 30 5.79 4.19 -8.86
C ASN A 30 5.57 4.33 -7.34
N GLY A 31 6.49 5.03 -6.65
CA GLY A 31 6.32 5.34 -5.23
C GLY A 31 5.04 6.12 -4.94
N MET A 32 4.72 7.12 -5.75
CA MET A 32 3.47 7.88 -5.62
C MET A 32 2.24 7.00 -5.80
N GLY A 33 2.26 6.06 -6.75
CA GLY A 33 1.18 5.07 -6.95
C GLY A 33 1.01 4.15 -5.75
N GLY A 34 2.11 3.58 -5.23
CA GLY A 34 2.10 2.77 -4.02
C GLY A 34 1.62 3.54 -2.78
N GLY A 35 2.06 4.81 -2.64
CA GLY A 35 1.61 5.71 -1.58
C GLY A 35 0.12 6.03 -1.66
N ALA A 36 -0.41 6.26 -2.85
CA ALA A 36 -1.84 6.47 -3.06
C ALA A 36 -2.64 5.23 -2.63
N ALA A 37 -2.20 4.03 -3.05
CA ALA A 37 -2.82 2.78 -2.66
C ALA A 37 -2.79 2.59 -1.13
N ALA A 38 -1.64 2.81 -0.49
CA ALA A 38 -1.50 2.73 0.96
C ALA A 38 -2.42 3.71 1.70
N THR A 39 -2.54 4.94 1.19
CA THR A 39 -3.38 5.98 1.79
C THR A 39 -4.87 5.63 1.69
N ILE A 40 -5.31 5.11 0.54
CA ILE A 40 -6.70 4.67 0.37
C ILE A 40 -7.01 3.53 1.33
N ALA A 41 -6.14 2.53 1.42
CA ALA A 41 -6.29 1.43 2.37
C ALA A 41 -6.32 1.92 3.82
N ALA A 42 -5.47 2.90 4.18
CA ALA A 42 -5.49 3.51 5.50
C ALA A 42 -6.82 4.17 5.81
N VAL A 43 -7.38 4.93 4.85
CA VAL A 43 -8.69 5.58 5.01
C VAL A 43 -9.79 4.55 5.22
N GLU A 44 -9.80 3.46 4.45
CA GLU A 44 -10.82 2.40 4.60
C GLU A 44 -10.70 1.69 5.97
N LEU A 45 -9.48 1.38 6.42
CA LEU A 45 -9.26 0.79 7.75
C LEU A 45 -9.64 1.74 8.89
N LEU A 46 -9.35 3.04 8.74
CA LEU A 46 -9.72 4.05 9.74
C LEU A 46 -11.24 4.30 9.79
N LYS A 47 -11.93 4.24 8.66
CA LYS A 47 -13.40 4.31 8.63
C LYS A 47 -14.00 3.11 9.35
N ALA A 48 -13.56 1.90 9.03
CA ALA A 48 -14.03 0.69 9.69
C ALA A 48 -13.77 0.71 11.19
N GLN A 49 -12.60 1.19 11.62
CA GLN A 49 -12.28 1.37 13.04
C GLN A 49 -13.19 2.42 13.69
N GLY A 50 -13.51 3.51 12.99
CA GLY A 50 -14.45 4.52 13.46
C GLY A 50 -15.87 3.97 13.63
N GLU A 51 -16.33 3.08 12.76
CA GLU A 51 -17.63 2.39 12.87
C GLU A 51 -17.64 1.48 14.10
N VAL A 52 -16.58 0.70 14.32
CA VAL A 52 -16.44 -0.15 15.52
C VAL A 52 -16.43 0.70 16.80
N ALA A 53 -15.60 1.76 16.83
CA ALA A 53 -15.47 2.61 18.02
C ALA A 53 -16.72 3.41 18.36
N SER A 54 -17.51 3.82 17.35
CA SER A 54 -18.76 4.57 17.55
C SER A 54 -19.94 3.68 17.92
N GLY A 55 -19.82 2.35 17.79
CA GLY A 55 -20.91 1.43 17.92
C GLY A 55 -22.04 1.67 16.88
N ALA A 56 -21.67 2.31 15.76
CA ALA A 56 -22.63 2.58 14.70
C ALA A 56 -23.08 1.26 14.06
N PRO A 57 -24.40 1.06 13.86
CA PRO A 57 -24.87 -0.14 13.19
C PRO A 57 -24.32 -0.17 11.76
N THR A 58 -23.95 -1.33 11.28
CA THR A 58 -23.49 -1.62 9.91
C THR A 58 -24.63 -1.36 8.88
N GLY A 59 -25.28 -0.19 9.02
CA GLY A 59 -26.61 0.09 8.51
C GLY A 59 -26.76 0.06 7.01
N ASP A 60 -25.79 0.57 6.25
CA ASP A 60 -26.02 0.79 4.82
C ASP A 60 -26.05 -0.51 3.99
N ARG A 61 -25.28 -1.53 4.38
CA ARG A 61 -25.27 -2.82 3.67
C ARG A 61 -26.41 -3.75 4.09
N LEU A 62 -26.79 -3.75 5.37
CA LEU A 62 -27.88 -4.58 5.88
C LEU A 62 -29.26 -4.02 5.52
N ASN A 63 -29.40 -2.68 5.49
CA ASN A 63 -30.61 -2.01 5.03
C ASN A 63 -30.85 -2.25 3.53
N ALA A 64 -29.80 -2.28 2.73
CA ALA A 64 -29.90 -2.63 1.31
C ALA A 64 -30.35 -4.09 1.05
N LEU A 65 -30.17 -4.97 2.04
CA LEU A 65 -30.58 -6.39 1.99
C LEU A 65 -31.87 -6.67 2.73
N GLY A 66 -32.52 -5.66 3.34
CA GLY A 66 -33.76 -5.83 4.12
C GLY A 66 -33.58 -6.63 5.42
N LEU A 67 -32.37 -6.72 5.94
CA LEU A 67 -32.03 -7.51 7.13
C LEU A 67 -31.89 -6.64 8.39
N GLU A 68 -32.76 -5.65 8.55
CA GLU A 68 -32.77 -4.75 9.72
C GLU A 68 -32.83 -5.46 11.08
N ALA A 69 -33.34 -6.68 11.12
CA ALA A 69 -33.45 -7.47 12.35
C ALA A 69 -32.12 -8.04 12.87
N LEU A 70 -31.06 -8.00 12.05
CA LEU A 70 -29.70 -8.46 12.39
C LEU A 70 -28.74 -7.29 12.68
N ASN A 71 -29.27 -6.19 13.15
CA ASN A 71 -28.49 -4.98 13.46
C ASN A 71 -27.55 -5.21 14.67
N THR A 72 -26.51 -6.01 14.45
CA THR A 72 -25.44 -6.23 15.41
C THR A 72 -24.38 -5.16 15.22
N HIS A 73 -23.99 -4.50 16.30
CA HIS A 73 -22.84 -3.57 16.27
C HIS A 73 -21.58 -4.34 15.91
N PRO A 74 -20.77 -3.89 14.95
CA PRO A 74 -19.53 -4.55 14.65
C PRO A 74 -18.55 -4.42 15.83
N GLU A 75 -18.03 -5.54 16.30
CA GLU A 75 -17.02 -5.56 17.38
C GLU A 75 -15.60 -5.51 16.84
N THR A 76 -15.42 -5.78 15.54
CA THR A 76 -14.12 -5.85 14.89
C THR A 76 -14.14 -5.21 13.51
N ILE A 77 -12.97 -4.77 13.03
CA ILE A 77 -12.79 -4.23 11.67
C ILE A 77 -13.24 -5.23 10.61
N ALA A 78 -12.97 -6.52 10.83
CA ALA A 78 -13.40 -7.57 9.92
C ALA A 78 -14.93 -7.70 9.80
N GLN A 79 -15.67 -7.42 10.87
CA GLN A 79 -17.14 -7.39 10.84
C GLN A 79 -17.67 -6.12 10.16
N ALA A 80 -17.04 -4.95 10.41
CA ALA A 80 -17.44 -3.68 9.84
C ALA A 80 -17.29 -3.66 8.30
N MET A 81 -16.18 -4.16 7.78
CA MET A 81 -15.89 -4.16 6.32
C MET A 81 -16.40 -5.41 5.59
N GLY A 82 -16.60 -6.52 6.29
CA GLY A 82 -16.64 -7.87 5.74
C GLY A 82 -15.23 -8.47 5.65
N THR A 83 -15.12 -9.73 6.05
CA THR A 83 -13.80 -10.40 6.20
C THR A 83 -13.00 -10.45 4.90
N ASP A 84 -13.64 -10.70 3.77
CA ASP A 84 -13.04 -10.74 2.44
C ASP A 84 -12.47 -9.38 2.02
N VAL A 85 -13.24 -8.32 2.21
CA VAL A 85 -12.82 -6.94 1.91
C VAL A 85 -11.70 -6.49 2.83
N ALA A 86 -11.78 -6.80 4.12
CA ALA A 86 -10.75 -6.48 5.10
C ALA A 86 -9.40 -7.15 4.78
N ILE A 87 -9.42 -8.44 4.37
CA ILE A 87 -8.22 -9.15 3.93
C ILE A 87 -7.58 -8.44 2.72
N LEU A 88 -8.38 -8.11 1.70
CA LEU A 88 -7.88 -7.45 0.50
C LEU A 88 -7.35 -6.04 0.80
N ALA A 89 -8.02 -5.29 1.68
CA ALA A 89 -7.57 -3.98 2.11
C ALA A 89 -6.21 -4.04 2.83
N ILE A 90 -6.01 -5.01 3.74
CA ILE A 90 -4.76 -5.21 4.46
C ILE A 90 -3.64 -5.65 3.52
N ILE A 91 -3.89 -6.58 2.60
CA ILE A 91 -2.91 -7.00 1.59
C ILE A 91 -2.53 -5.80 0.70
N GLY A 92 -3.51 -5.05 0.22
CA GLY A 92 -3.28 -3.83 -0.56
C GLY A 92 -2.47 -2.78 0.22
N ALA A 93 -2.77 -2.61 1.52
CA ALA A 93 -2.04 -1.71 2.41
C ALA A 93 -0.56 -2.12 2.58
N ILE A 94 -0.29 -3.41 2.83
CA ILE A 94 1.08 -3.94 2.96
C ILE A 94 1.86 -3.67 1.68
N ILE A 95 1.33 -4.12 0.55
CA ILE A 95 2.02 -4.04 -0.74
C ILE A 95 2.22 -2.58 -1.14
N GLY A 96 1.18 -1.74 -1.02
CA GLY A 96 1.26 -0.31 -1.36
C GLY A 96 2.29 0.44 -0.50
N THR A 97 2.33 0.17 0.80
CA THR A 97 3.26 0.81 1.73
C THR A 97 4.71 0.39 1.48
N ILE A 98 4.96 -0.91 1.23
CA ILE A 98 6.27 -1.44 0.87
C ILE A 98 6.73 -0.87 -0.49
N ALA A 99 5.84 -0.83 -1.48
CA ALA A 99 6.13 -0.26 -2.78
C ALA A 99 6.47 1.25 -2.69
N PHE A 100 5.76 2.00 -1.85
CA PHE A 100 6.04 3.41 -1.60
C PHE A 100 7.43 3.62 -1.00
N SER A 101 7.72 3.03 0.15
CA SER A 101 9.01 3.21 0.84
C SER A 101 10.18 2.65 0.04
N GLY A 102 10.01 1.48 -0.59
CA GLY A 102 11.01 0.87 -1.47
C GLY A 102 11.33 1.74 -2.69
N SER A 103 10.32 2.33 -3.32
CA SER A 103 10.50 3.22 -4.48
C SER A 103 11.21 4.52 -4.13
N ILE A 104 10.98 5.09 -2.95
CA ILE A 104 11.72 6.26 -2.47
C ILE A 104 13.21 5.93 -2.30
N ILE A 105 13.52 4.77 -1.72
CA ILE A 105 14.90 4.33 -1.56
C ILE A 105 15.55 4.05 -2.93
N ALA A 106 14.83 3.41 -3.85
CA ALA A 106 15.28 3.16 -5.21
C ALA A 106 15.59 4.47 -5.95
N TRP A 107 14.68 5.44 -5.87
CA TRP A 107 14.90 6.78 -6.41
C TRP A 107 16.16 7.44 -5.83
N ALA A 108 16.30 7.46 -4.51
CA ALA A 108 17.44 8.10 -3.84
C ALA A 108 18.78 7.44 -4.19
N LYS A 109 18.79 6.13 -4.48
CA LYS A 109 19.98 5.41 -4.95
C LYS A 109 20.30 5.72 -6.41
N LEU A 110 19.30 5.77 -7.27
CA LEU A 110 19.48 6.12 -8.68
C LEU A 110 19.93 7.57 -8.86
N ASP A 111 19.45 8.48 -7.99
CA ASP A 111 19.85 9.90 -7.95
C ASP A 111 21.24 10.11 -7.32
N GLY A 112 21.93 9.03 -6.90
CA GLY A 112 23.27 9.11 -6.32
C GLY A 112 23.33 9.66 -4.89
N ARG A 113 22.19 9.95 -4.25
CA ARG A 113 22.11 10.48 -2.88
C ARG A 113 22.42 9.41 -1.84
N LEU A 114 22.10 8.16 -2.14
CA LEU A 114 22.36 7.01 -1.29
C LEU A 114 23.37 6.08 -1.96
N ASN A 115 24.65 6.27 -1.67
CA ASN A 115 25.76 5.46 -2.21
C ASN A 115 26.11 4.24 -1.34
N SER A 116 25.23 3.85 -0.42
CA SER A 116 25.55 2.88 0.60
C SER A 116 24.87 1.53 0.33
N ASN A 117 25.65 0.54 -0.06
CA ASN A 117 25.32 -0.89 0.02
C ASN A 117 25.62 -1.42 1.44
N LYS A 118 25.12 -0.73 2.47
CA LYS A 118 25.30 -1.20 3.85
C LYS A 118 24.44 -2.42 4.08
N LEU A 119 25.03 -3.58 3.94
CA LEU A 119 24.47 -4.84 4.38
C LEU A 119 24.59 -4.90 5.91
N LEU A 120 23.47 -4.99 6.58
CA LEU A 120 23.45 -5.38 7.99
C LEU A 120 23.86 -6.86 8.11
N PRO A 121 24.64 -7.24 9.12
CA PRO A 121 24.86 -8.65 9.38
C PRO A 121 23.50 -9.32 9.56
N GLN A 122 23.27 -10.43 8.85
CA GLN A 122 22.01 -11.19 8.86
C GLN A 122 20.79 -10.44 8.32
N GLN A 123 20.95 -9.59 7.31
CA GLN A 123 19.88 -8.81 6.67
C GLN A 123 18.63 -9.64 6.35
N GLN A 124 18.81 -10.86 5.85
CA GLN A 124 17.72 -11.74 5.49
C GLN A 124 16.89 -12.18 6.72
N GLN A 125 17.55 -12.42 7.85
CA GLN A 125 16.86 -12.77 9.10
C GLN A 125 16.08 -11.56 9.66
N VAL A 126 16.65 -10.35 9.58
CA VAL A 126 15.98 -9.12 9.99
C VAL A 126 14.72 -8.89 9.14
N ASN A 127 14.81 -9.04 7.82
CA ASN A 127 13.66 -8.91 6.94
C ASN A 127 12.59 -9.95 7.23
N LEU A 128 12.98 -11.20 7.51
CA LEU A 128 12.05 -12.25 7.88
C LEU A 128 11.33 -11.95 9.21
N VAL A 129 12.07 -11.51 10.22
CA VAL A 129 11.48 -11.13 11.52
C VAL A 129 10.51 -9.97 11.35
N LEU A 130 10.88 -8.93 10.60
CA LEU A 130 10.00 -7.79 10.31
C LEU A 130 8.73 -8.24 9.55
N ALA A 131 8.87 -9.14 8.58
CA ALA A 131 7.73 -9.67 7.83
C ALA A 131 6.79 -10.48 8.74
N VAL A 132 7.33 -11.33 9.61
CA VAL A 132 6.52 -12.10 10.57
C VAL A 132 5.82 -11.16 11.56
N LEU A 133 6.52 -10.16 12.09
CA LEU A 133 5.91 -9.14 12.97
C LEU A 133 4.80 -8.38 12.26
N LEU A 134 5.00 -8.02 11.00
CA LEU A 134 3.99 -7.33 10.19
C LEU A 134 2.73 -8.19 10.03
N VAL A 135 2.87 -9.49 9.78
CA VAL A 135 1.73 -10.42 9.69
C VAL A 135 1.00 -10.54 11.03
N ILE A 136 1.73 -10.63 12.15
CA ILE A 136 1.12 -10.68 13.50
C ILE A 136 0.32 -9.41 13.78
N VAL A 137 0.89 -8.23 13.47
CA VAL A 137 0.20 -6.95 13.64
C VAL A 137 -0.98 -6.83 12.67
N ALA A 138 -0.87 -7.31 11.44
CA ALA A 138 -1.97 -7.35 10.48
C ALA A 138 -3.15 -8.17 11.02
N VAL A 139 -2.89 -9.34 11.63
CA VAL A 139 -3.93 -10.15 12.30
C VAL A 139 -4.53 -9.39 13.49
N SER A 140 -3.74 -8.63 14.24
CA SER A 140 -4.28 -7.85 15.37
C SER A 140 -5.17 -6.69 14.90
N VAL A 141 -4.92 -6.11 13.71
CA VAL A 141 -5.79 -5.09 13.11
C VAL A 141 -7.19 -5.63 12.84
N PHE A 142 -7.33 -6.92 12.45
CA PHE A 142 -8.64 -7.53 12.24
C PHE A 142 -9.51 -7.59 13.51
N ASN A 143 -8.87 -7.85 14.66
CA ASN A 143 -9.54 -8.20 15.90
C ASN A 143 -9.61 -7.04 16.92
N THR A 144 -9.25 -5.84 16.51
CA THR A 144 -9.11 -4.69 17.41
C THR A 144 -10.06 -3.56 17.01
N ASP A 145 -10.51 -2.82 17.99
CA ASP A 145 -11.24 -1.55 17.92
C ASP A 145 -10.30 -0.33 18.06
N SER A 146 -9.00 -0.56 18.28
CA SER A 146 -8.02 0.46 18.59
C SER A 146 -7.28 0.97 17.35
N LEU A 147 -6.95 2.26 17.34
CA LEU A 147 -6.15 2.92 16.31
C LEU A 147 -4.68 2.46 16.32
N MET A 148 -4.16 2.06 17.49
CA MET A 148 -2.74 1.78 17.67
C MET A 148 -2.18 0.67 16.77
N PRO A 149 -2.83 -0.50 16.62
CA PRO A 149 -2.37 -1.54 15.70
C PRO A 149 -2.31 -1.07 14.24
N ILE A 150 -3.24 -0.22 13.79
CA ILE A 150 -3.22 0.32 12.42
C ILE A 150 -1.97 1.19 12.20
N VAL A 151 -1.65 2.07 13.15
CA VAL A 151 -0.46 2.93 13.05
C VAL A 151 0.82 2.09 13.06
N VAL A 152 0.93 1.13 13.99
CA VAL A 152 2.09 0.23 14.08
C VAL A 152 2.24 -0.60 12.80
N PHE A 153 1.14 -1.08 12.23
CA PHE A 153 1.10 -1.82 10.98
C PHE A 153 1.72 -1.03 9.81
N PHE A 154 1.29 0.22 9.59
CA PHE A 154 1.85 1.05 8.53
C PHE A 154 3.31 1.41 8.76
N LEU A 155 3.72 1.69 10.00
CA LEU A 155 5.10 1.96 10.34
C LEU A 155 6.01 0.75 10.09
N LEU A 156 5.59 -0.45 10.49
CA LEU A 156 6.33 -1.69 10.21
C LEU A 156 6.44 -1.96 8.71
N ALA A 157 5.36 -1.76 7.95
CA ALA A 157 5.37 -1.95 6.50
C ALA A 157 6.32 -0.95 5.80
N LEU A 158 6.36 0.32 6.24
CA LEU A 158 7.32 1.32 5.75
C LEU A 158 8.76 0.89 6.02
N VAL A 159 9.05 0.48 7.26
CA VAL A 159 10.38 0.02 7.66
C VAL A 159 10.80 -1.21 6.85
N LEU A 160 9.91 -2.18 6.68
CA LEU A 160 10.19 -3.39 5.91
C LEU A 160 10.53 -3.06 4.44
N GLY A 161 9.81 -2.15 3.79
CA GLY A 161 10.10 -1.73 2.42
C GLY A 161 11.47 -1.06 2.28
N VAL A 162 11.88 -0.25 3.27
CA VAL A 162 13.23 0.32 3.34
C VAL A 162 14.27 -0.80 3.47
N PHE A 163 14.09 -1.73 4.41
CA PHE A 163 15.05 -2.80 4.68
C PHE A 163 15.20 -3.80 3.52
N ILE A 164 14.16 -4.03 2.74
CA ILE A 164 14.22 -4.86 1.53
C ILE A 164 15.03 -4.16 0.43
N THR A 165 14.88 -2.85 0.27
CA THR A 165 15.46 -2.11 -0.86
C THR A 165 16.87 -1.59 -0.60
N VAL A 166 17.22 -1.26 0.65
CA VAL A 166 18.55 -0.72 1.01
C VAL A 166 19.71 -1.63 0.62
N PRO A 167 19.68 -2.96 0.77
CA PRO A 167 20.82 -3.81 0.43
C PRO A 167 21.04 -3.98 -1.09
N VAL A 168 20.04 -3.68 -1.92
CA VAL A 168 20.13 -3.87 -3.38
C VAL A 168 21.06 -2.85 -4.01
N GLY A 169 21.95 -3.28 -4.91
CA GLY A 169 22.90 -2.40 -5.62
C GLY A 169 22.20 -1.43 -6.57
N GLY A 170 22.83 -0.28 -6.84
CA GLY A 170 22.31 0.71 -7.77
C GLY A 170 22.12 0.17 -9.21
N ALA A 171 22.99 -0.73 -9.63
CA ALA A 171 22.91 -1.36 -10.95
C ALA A 171 21.65 -2.25 -11.11
N ASP A 172 21.19 -2.87 -10.02
CA ASP A 172 20.03 -3.76 -9.99
C ASP A 172 18.71 -3.02 -9.71
N MET A 173 18.77 -1.70 -9.43
CA MET A 173 17.60 -0.89 -9.10
C MET A 173 16.51 -0.87 -10.19
N PRO A 174 16.82 -0.84 -11.50
CA PRO A 174 15.77 -0.89 -12.52
C PRO A 174 14.88 -2.16 -12.41
N VAL A 175 15.48 -3.31 -12.08
CA VAL A 175 14.74 -4.57 -11.85
C VAL A 175 13.86 -4.46 -10.62
N VAL A 176 14.39 -3.90 -9.52
CA VAL A 176 13.63 -3.68 -8.28
C VAL A 176 12.45 -2.73 -8.51
N VAL A 177 12.65 -1.65 -9.27
CA VAL A 177 11.58 -0.71 -9.63
C VAL A 177 10.49 -1.38 -10.46
N SER A 178 10.85 -2.26 -11.40
CA SER A 178 9.88 -3.05 -12.18
C SER A 178 9.06 -3.98 -11.27
N MET A 179 9.71 -4.69 -10.34
CA MET A 179 9.01 -5.53 -9.36
C MET A 179 8.06 -4.71 -8.46
N LEU A 180 8.54 -3.56 -7.96
CA LEU A 180 7.73 -2.67 -7.13
C LEU A 180 6.54 -2.09 -7.91
N ASN A 181 6.68 -1.84 -9.22
CA ASN A 181 5.59 -1.42 -10.09
C ASN A 181 4.51 -2.50 -10.20
N SER A 182 4.92 -3.75 -10.44
CA SER A 182 4.00 -4.90 -10.45
C SER A 182 3.27 -5.03 -9.10
N TYR A 183 3.97 -4.90 -7.99
CA TYR A 183 3.37 -4.92 -6.65
C TYR A 183 2.38 -3.76 -6.44
N SER A 184 2.69 -2.56 -6.91
CA SER A 184 1.75 -1.43 -6.88
C SER A 184 0.48 -1.71 -7.67
N GLY A 185 0.59 -2.42 -8.81
CA GLY A 185 -0.56 -2.90 -9.57
C GLY A 185 -1.44 -3.87 -8.77
N TRP A 186 -0.85 -4.86 -8.12
CA TRP A 186 -1.58 -5.78 -7.25
C TRP A 186 -2.24 -5.07 -6.06
N ALA A 187 -1.56 -4.10 -5.45
CA ALA A 187 -2.15 -3.27 -4.40
C ALA A 187 -3.38 -2.51 -4.90
N ALA A 188 -3.29 -1.89 -6.08
CA ALA A 188 -4.41 -1.18 -6.69
C ALA A 188 -5.58 -2.12 -7.00
N ALA A 189 -5.32 -3.35 -7.49
CA ALA A 189 -6.38 -4.34 -7.72
C ALA A 189 -7.06 -4.75 -6.41
N GLY A 190 -6.30 -5.02 -5.35
CA GLY A 190 -6.83 -5.36 -4.02
C GLY A 190 -7.73 -4.26 -3.45
N ILE A 191 -7.30 -3.00 -3.55
CA ILE A 191 -8.10 -1.84 -3.14
C ILE A 191 -9.32 -1.67 -4.05
N GLY A 192 -9.20 -1.97 -5.33
CA GLY A 192 -10.32 -1.96 -6.27
C GLY A 192 -11.45 -2.88 -5.83
N PHE A 193 -11.14 -4.05 -5.28
CA PHE A 193 -12.14 -4.94 -4.67
C PHE A 193 -12.77 -4.31 -3.43
N SER A 194 -11.99 -3.72 -2.55
CA SER A 194 -12.50 -3.08 -1.33
C SER A 194 -13.43 -1.90 -1.65
N LEU A 195 -13.13 -1.13 -2.69
CA LEU A 195 -13.94 0.00 -3.16
C LEU A 195 -15.06 -0.38 -4.14
N ASN A 196 -15.21 -1.67 -4.49
CA ASN A 196 -16.12 -2.16 -5.52
C ASN A 196 -15.95 -1.41 -6.86
N ASN A 197 -14.71 -1.12 -7.25
CA ASN A 197 -14.35 -0.36 -8.44
C ASN A 197 -13.72 -1.27 -9.51
N SER A 198 -14.51 -1.69 -10.49
CA SER A 198 -14.09 -2.61 -11.55
C SER A 198 -12.95 -2.05 -12.42
N MET A 199 -12.92 -0.72 -12.68
CA MET A 199 -11.85 -0.09 -13.45
C MET A 199 -10.51 -0.21 -12.72
N LEU A 200 -10.50 -0.02 -11.39
CA LEU A 200 -9.29 -0.12 -10.59
C LEU A 200 -8.81 -1.58 -10.49
N ILE A 201 -9.74 -2.54 -10.41
CA ILE A 201 -9.42 -3.97 -10.45
C ILE A 201 -8.74 -4.34 -11.77
N ILE A 202 -9.34 -3.97 -12.91
CA ILE A 202 -8.83 -4.29 -14.23
C ILE A 202 -7.46 -3.62 -14.45
N ALA A 203 -7.36 -2.31 -14.24
CA ALA A 203 -6.11 -1.56 -14.43
C ALA A 203 -4.99 -2.09 -13.50
N GLY A 204 -5.31 -2.33 -12.22
CA GLY A 204 -4.36 -2.87 -11.27
C GLY A 204 -3.89 -4.28 -11.63
N SER A 205 -4.79 -5.15 -12.07
CA SER A 205 -4.44 -6.51 -12.51
C SER A 205 -3.56 -6.52 -13.76
N LEU A 206 -3.82 -5.64 -14.72
CA LEU A 206 -2.99 -5.50 -15.93
C LEU A 206 -1.58 -5.02 -15.59
N VAL A 207 -1.45 -4.01 -14.75
CA VAL A 207 -0.14 -3.52 -14.30
C VAL A 207 0.56 -4.56 -13.43
N GLY A 208 -0.17 -5.28 -12.57
CA GLY A 208 0.38 -6.31 -11.71
C GLY A 208 0.91 -7.54 -12.46
N SER A 209 0.37 -7.82 -13.65
CA SER A 209 0.77 -8.97 -14.48
C SER A 209 1.87 -8.63 -15.49
N SER A 210 2.27 -7.38 -15.64
CA SER A 210 3.32 -6.93 -16.55
C SER A 210 4.70 -6.94 -15.86
#